data_9c5ba214651d6fbfc60b6beb661a14c2
#
_entry.id   9c5ba214651d6fbfc60b6beb661a14c2
#
_cell.length_a   1.000
_cell.length_b   1.000
_cell.length_c   1.000
_cell.angle_alpha   90.00
_cell.angle_beta   90.00
_cell.angle_gamma   90.00
#
_symmetry.space_group_name_H-M   'P 1'
#
loop_
_entity.id
_entity.type
_entity.pdbx_description
1 polymer ?
#
loop_
_entity_poly.entity_id
_entity_poly.type
_entity_poly.pdbx_seq_one_letter_code
_entity_poly.pdbx_strand_id
1 'polypeptide(L)'
;MISPFRRPGVRRVLSNWIQPAAIAGILVFAVMRGAENINYRWQWYRVDDFLFTSENGDWAAGPLVQGLFVTLEISVLSLFLTLVIGLATALLRLSSSVVGRGLARGYLELIRNTPLLIQLYVMYFVLGPILGWGQTTTAIACLAAFQGAYTSEIFRAGLAAIPRGQVEAGESLGLSRVDNYRYVILPQVLRNMLPPLTNEAVSLVKNSSIVSVIAIFDLTTQGRNLIADTFLTFEIWLTVAAIYLAVTLALSTAAAMAERRRAGA
;
A
#
# COMPACT_ATOMS: atom_id res chain seq x y z
N MET A 1 38.41 -26.18 5.30
CA MET A 1 37.77 -27.17 4.44
C MET A 1 36.51 -26.58 3.86
N ILE A 2 36.58 -25.97 2.65
CA ILE A 2 35.50 -25.23 2.00
C ILE A 2 34.73 -26.22 1.13
N SER A 3 33.45 -26.46 1.44
CA SER A 3 32.61 -27.38 0.66
C SER A 3 32.30 -26.73 -0.73
N PRO A 4 32.46 -27.49 -1.83
CA PRO A 4 32.21 -26.95 -3.17
C PRO A 4 30.70 -26.72 -3.36
N PHE A 5 30.34 -25.49 -3.76
CA PHE A 5 29.01 -25.11 -4.22
C PHE A 5 28.59 -26.05 -5.38
N ARG A 6 27.77 -27.08 -5.10
CA ARG A 6 27.14 -27.90 -6.14
C ARG A 6 26.16 -27.04 -6.91
N ARG A 7 26.50 -26.72 -8.16
CA ARG A 7 25.55 -26.10 -9.09
C ARG A 7 24.30 -26.99 -9.20
N PRO A 8 23.09 -26.46 -9.01
CA PRO A 8 21.90 -27.30 -9.16
C PRO A 8 21.84 -27.82 -10.59
N GLY A 9 21.71 -29.15 -10.74
CA GLY A 9 21.63 -29.76 -12.05
C GLY A 9 20.46 -29.26 -12.87
N VAL A 10 20.63 -29.14 -14.18
CA VAL A 10 19.63 -28.62 -15.15
C VAL A 10 18.24 -29.26 -14.95
N ARG A 11 18.14 -30.52 -14.57
CA ARG A 11 16.89 -31.20 -14.20
C ARG A 11 16.15 -30.58 -13.03
N ARG A 12 16.86 -30.07 -12.01
CA ARG A 12 16.24 -29.42 -10.84
C ARG A 12 15.71 -28.00 -11.21
N VAL A 13 16.41 -27.31 -12.09
CA VAL A 13 15.96 -25.99 -12.58
C VAL A 13 14.71 -26.16 -13.45
N LEU A 14 14.68 -27.15 -14.35
CA LEU A 14 13.50 -27.43 -15.17
C LEU A 14 12.29 -27.87 -14.34
N SER A 15 12.47 -28.74 -13.32
CA SER A 15 11.35 -29.15 -12.46
C SER A 15 10.75 -28.00 -11.65
N ASN A 16 11.56 -27.00 -11.28
CA ASN A 16 11.11 -25.84 -10.53
C ASN A 16 10.21 -24.88 -11.36
N TRP A 17 10.29 -24.93 -12.70
CA TRP A 17 9.43 -24.14 -13.59
C TRP A 17 8.25 -24.94 -14.13
N ILE A 18 8.37 -26.26 -14.25
CA ILE A 18 7.28 -27.12 -14.74
C ILE A 18 6.11 -27.16 -13.75
N GLN A 19 6.38 -27.24 -12.45
CA GLN A 19 5.32 -27.24 -11.43
C GLN A 19 4.46 -25.96 -11.42
N PRO A 20 5.03 -24.75 -11.32
CA PRO A 20 4.22 -23.52 -11.37
C PRO A 20 3.54 -23.33 -12.73
N ALA A 21 4.18 -23.74 -13.83
CA ALA A 21 3.56 -23.69 -15.17
C ALA A 21 2.39 -24.68 -15.28
N ALA A 22 2.50 -25.88 -14.75
CA ALA A 22 1.42 -26.87 -14.72
C ALA A 22 0.24 -26.40 -13.84
N ILE A 23 0.53 -25.82 -12.66
CA ILE A 23 -0.50 -25.25 -11.80
C ILE A 23 -1.20 -24.09 -12.51
N ALA A 24 -0.45 -23.19 -13.13
CA ALA A 24 -1.03 -22.08 -13.91
C ALA A 24 -1.89 -22.59 -15.07
N GLY A 25 -1.43 -23.62 -15.79
CA GLY A 25 -2.20 -24.27 -16.86
C GLY A 25 -3.49 -24.90 -16.36
N ILE A 26 -3.47 -25.59 -15.23
CA ILE A 26 -4.67 -26.18 -14.60
C ILE A 26 -5.64 -25.08 -14.18
N LEU A 27 -5.16 -23.99 -13.57
CA LEU A 27 -5.99 -22.86 -13.17
C LEU A 27 -6.65 -22.18 -14.38
N VAL A 28 -5.88 -21.91 -15.43
CA VAL A 28 -6.40 -21.34 -16.69
C VAL A 28 -7.45 -22.26 -17.30
N PHE A 29 -7.17 -23.56 -17.37
CA PHE A 29 -8.13 -24.55 -17.89
C PHE A 29 -9.42 -24.61 -17.06
N ALA A 30 -9.29 -24.59 -15.73
CA ALA A 30 -10.44 -24.59 -14.82
C ALA A 30 -11.30 -23.31 -14.99
N VAL A 31 -10.64 -22.15 -15.13
CA VAL A 31 -11.34 -20.87 -15.39
C VAL A 31 -12.04 -20.89 -16.76
N MET A 32 -11.36 -21.37 -17.81
CA MET A 32 -11.96 -21.46 -19.15
C MET A 32 -13.18 -22.40 -19.16
N ARG A 33 -13.05 -23.58 -18.56
CA ARG A 33 -14.17 -24.52 -18.42
C ARG A 33 -15.32 -23.94 -17.59
N GLY A 34 -14.99 -23.22 -16.49
CA GLY A 34 -15.98 -22.51 -15.70
C GLY A 34 -16.70 -21.44 -16.51
N ALA A 35 -15.98 -20.66 -17.30
CA ALA A 35 -16.52 -19.60 -18.16
C ALA A 35 -17.45 -20.14 -19.25
N GLU A 36 -17.12 -21.29 -19.86
CA GLU A 36 -17.99 -21.96 -20.84
C GLU A 36 -19.33 -22.41 -20.21
N ASN A 37 -19.31 -22.90 -18.98
CA ASN A 37 -20.50 -23.39 -18.28
C ASN A 37 -21.46 -22.28 -17.83
N ILE A 38 -21.00 -21.03 -17.70
CA ILE A 38 -21.82 -19.90 -17.23
C ILE A 38 -22.76 -19.38 -18.31
N ASN A 39 -22.54 -19.75 -19.59
CA ASN A 39 -23.32 -19.25 -20.74
C ASN A 39 -23.39 -17.72 -20.81
N TYR A 40 -22.29 -17.05 -20.36
CA TYR A 40 -22.19 -15.59 -20.25
C TYR A 40 -21.75 -14.98 -21.58
N ARG A 41 -22.45 -13.93 -22.00
CA ARG A 41 -22.08 -13.17 -23.22
C ARG A 41 -21.11 -12.07 -22.85
N TRP A 42 -19.83 -12.29 -23.10
CA TRP A 42 -18.77 -11.33 -22.87
C TRP A 42 -18.95 -10.07 -23.72
N GLN A 43 -18.88 -8.89 -23.11
CA GLN A 43 -19.07 -7.59 -23.77
C GLN A 43 -17.88 -6.65 -23.53
N TRP A 44 -16.67 -7.15 -23.72
CA TRP A 44 -15.43 -6.38 -23.54
C TRP A 44 -15.39 -5.10 -24.38
N TYR A 45 -16.07 -5.04 -25.53
CA TYR A 45 -16.16 -3.86 -26.38
C TYR A 45 -16.82 -2.64 -25.72
N ARG A 46 -17.51 -2.82 -24.58
CA ARG A 46 -18.12 -1.72 -23.80
C ARG A 46 -17.19 -1.16 -22.74
N VAL A 47 -16.08 -1.84 -22.42
CA VAL A 47 -15.18 -1.45 -21.35
C VAL A 47 -14.44 -0.16 -21.67
N ASP A 48 -14.15 0.06 -22.95
CA ASP A 48 -13.47 1.27 -23.41
C ASP A 48 -14.26 2.54 -23.05
N ASP A 49 -15.61 2.51 -23.13
CA ASP A 49 -16.50 3.62 -22.77
C ASP A 49 -16.43 3.95 -21.26
N PHE A 50 -16.08 2.99 -20.41
CA PHE A 50 -15.93 3.20 -18.97
C PHE A 50 -14.55 3.69 -18.55
N LEU A 51 -13.57 3.54 -19.44
CA LEU A 51 -12.22 4.09 -19.27
C LEU A 51 -12.14 5.51 -19.86
N PHE A 52 -12.63 5.70 -21.08
CA PHE A 52 -12.57 6.97 -21.79
C PHE A 52 -13.90 7.22 -22.49
N THR A 53 -14.52 8.35 -22.16
CA THR A 53 -15.77 8.77 -22.79
C THR A 53 -15.47 9.83 -23.84
N SER A 54 -16.06 9.69 -25.04
CA SER A 54 -15.99 10.71 -26.09
C SER A 54 -17.30 11.49 -26.11
N GLU A 55 -17.31 12.71 -25.59
CA GLU A 55 -18.42 13.65 -25.71
C GLU A 55 -18.02 14.77 -26.68
N ASN A 56 -18.82 14.99 -27.74
CA ASN A 56 -18.61 16.07 -28.74
C ASN A 56 -17.23 16.07 -29.43
N GLY A 57 -16.55 14.93 -29.49
CA GLY A 57 -15.21 14.82 -30.11
C GLY A 57 -14.05 15.06 -29.14
N ASP A 58 -14.31 15.44 -27.91
CA ASP A 58 -13.29 15.55 -26.85
C ASP A 58 -13.23 14.26 -26.02
N TRP A 59 -12.02 13.83 -25.72
CA TRP A 59 -11.79 12.67 -24.87
C TRP A 59 -11.83 13.08 -23.41
N ALA A 60 -12.77 12.52 -22.64
CA ALA A 60 -12.88 12.71 -21.22
C ALA A 60 -12.57 11.41 -20.46
N ALA A 61 -12.10 11.56 -19.21
CA ALA A 61 -11.92 10.42 -18.33
C ALA A 61 -13.27 9.75 -18.01
N GLY A 62 -13.40 8.47 -18.34
CA GLY A 62 -14.57 7.68 -18.00
C GLY A 62 -14.67 7.40 -16.48
N PRO A 63 -15.79 6.82 -16.01
CA PRO A 63 -16.06 6.62 -14.59
C PRO A 63 -14.94 5.85 -13.84
N LEU A 64 -14.36 4.83 -14.44
CA LEU A 64 -13.27 4.05 -13.81
C LEU A 64 -12.00 4.88 -13.63
N VAL A 65 -11.65 5.71 -14.61
CA VAL A 65 -10.47 6.59 -14.52
C VAL A 65 -10.72 7.71 -13.50
N GLN A 66 -11.92 8.27 -13.46
CA GLN A 66 -12.31 9.24 -12.42
C GLN A 66 -12.20 8.63 -11.02
N GLY A 67 -12.74 7.42 -10.83
CA GLY A 67 -12.62 6.69 -9.57
C GLY A 67 -11.16 6.38 -9.20
N LEU A 68 -10.30 6.10 -10.18
CA LEU A 68 -8.87 5.91 -9.96
C LEU A 68 -8.22 7.20 -9.44
N PHE A 69 -8.55 8.37 -9.98
CA PHE A 69 -8.03 9.64 -9.47
C PHE A 69 -8.42 9.87 -8.02
N VAL A 70 -9.67 9.60 -7.64
CA VAL A 70 -10.12 9.69 -6.24
C VAL A 70 -9.36 8.71 -5.34
N THR A 71 -9.16 7.48 -5.80
CA THR A 71 -8.35 6.47 -5.09
C THR A 71 -6.92 6.96 -4.83
N LEU A 72 -6.28 7.54 -5.84
CA LEU A 72 -4.91 8.05 -5.74
C LEU A 72 -4.84 9.31 -4.85
N GLU A 73 -5.79 10.22 -4.97
CA GLU A 73 -5.88 11.42 -4.13
C GLU A 73 -5.97 11.04 -2.64
N ILE A 74 -6.94 10.18 -2.29
CA ILE A 74 -7.09 9.70 -0.91
C ILE A 74 -5.82 9.00 -0.44
N SER A 75 -5.21 8.16 -1.29
CA SER A 75 -4.00 7.43 -0.93
C SER A 75 -2.82 8.35 -0.67
N VAL A 76 -2.61 9.38 -1.49
CA VAL A 76 -1.50 10.33 -1.31
C VAL A 76 -1.69 11.17 -0.05
N LEU A 77 -2.89 11.69 0.19
CA LEU A 77 -3.19 12.49 1.39
C LEU A 77 -3.09 11.64 2.65
N SER A 78 -3.60 10.41 2.61
CA SER A 78 -3.46 9.46 3.72
C SER A 78 -2.00 9.09 3.96
N LEU A 79 -1.19 8.90 2.92
CA LEU A 79 0.24 8.58 3.06
C LEU A 79 0.99 9.70 3.78
N PHE A 80 0.74 10.94 3.42
CA PHE A 80 1.36 12.08 4.11
C PHE A 80 1.05 12.06 5.61
N LEU A 81 -0.22 11.94 5.97
CA LEU A 81 -0.64 11.87 7.37
C LEU A 81 -0.11 10.59 8.07
N THR A 82 -0.06 9.46 7.36
CA THR A 82 0.54 8.21 7.85
C THR A 82 1.99 8.41 8.30
N LEU A 83 2.80 9.10 7.50
CA LEU A 83 4.19 9.37 7.84
C LEU A 83 4.30 10.27 9.08
N VAL A 84 3.44 11.29 9.18
CA VAL A 84 3.41 12.19 10.35
C VAL A 84 3.00 11.42 11.61
N ILE A 85 1.89 10.69 11.56
CA ILE A 85 1.38 9.91 12.72
C ILE A 85 2.38 8.82 13.10
N GLY A 86 2.91 8.09 12.11
CA GLY A 86 3.89 7.03 12.34
C GLY A 86 5.16 7.54 13.00
N LEU A 87 5.71 8.66 12.52
CA LEU A 87 6.90 9.28 13.09
C LEU A 87 6.62 9.79 14.51
N ALA A 88 5.53 10.51 14.72
CA ALA A 88 5.15 11.01 16.04
C ALA A 88 5.00 9.86 17.06
N THR A 89 4.32 8.78 16.66
CA THR A 89 4.15 7.59 17.50
C THR A 89 5.48 6.91 17.80
N ALA A 90 6.37 6.76 16.83
CA ALA A 90 7.70 6.20 17.04
C ALA A 90 8.53 7.05 18.03
N LEU A 91 8.52 8.38 17.88
CA LEU A 91 9.21 9.29 18.77
C LEU A 91 8.65 9.25 20.19
N LEU A 92 7.33 9.20 20.36
CA LEU A 92 6.70 9.04 21.68
C LEU A 92 7.12 7.73 22.37
N ARG A 93 7.23 6.63 21.61
CA ARG A 93 7.68 5.33 22.14
C ARG A 93 9.15 5.32 22.55
N LEU A 94 9.99 6.08 21.87
CA LEU A 94 11.43 6.19 22.17
C LEU A 94 11.71 7.26 23.25
N SER A 95 10.73 8.07 23.59
CA SER A 95 10.89 9.13 24.60
C SER A 95 11.05 8.55 26.02
N SER A 96 11.63 9.35 26.93
CA SER A 96 11.69 9.04 28.37
C SER A 96 10.32 9.22 29.06
N SER A 97 9.36 9.90 28.42
CA SER A 97 8.04 10.19 28.99
C SER A 97 7.21 8.91 29.16
N VAL A 98 6.81 8.63 30.40
CA VAL A 98 5.91 7.50 30.73
C VAL A 98 4.53 7.69 30.07
N VAL A 99 4.00 8.92 30.13
CA VAL A 99 2.72 9.27 29.52
C VAL A 99 2.79 9.11 27.99
N GLY A 100 3.84 9.64 27.34
CA GLY A 100 4.01 9.52 25.90
C GLY A 100 4.09 8.06 25.44
N ARG A 101 4.86 7.23 26.15
CA ARG A 101 4.91 5.78 25.87
C ARG A 101 3.57 5.09 26.09
N GLY A 102 2.82 5.48 27.13
CA GLY A 102 1.50 4.94 27.42
C GLY A 102 0.50 5.26 26.31
N LEU A 103 0.42 6.52 25.88
CA LEU A 103 -0.43 6.95 24.76
C LEU A 103 -0.11 6.22 23.46
N ALA A 104 1.18 6.13 23.11
CA ALA A 104 1.61 5.42 21.91
C ALA A 104 1.26 3.92 21.97
N ARG A 105 1.41 3.26 23.12
CA ARG A 105 0.98 1.87 23.30
C ARG A 105 -0.52 1.72 23.14
N GLY A 106 -1.31 2.54 23.83
CA GLY A 106 -2.76 2.50 23.74
C GLY A 106 -3.25 2.67 22.30
N TYR A 107 -2.69 3.62 21.55
CA TYR A 107 -2.97 3.80 20.14
C TYR A 107 -2.65 2.54 19.32
N LEU A 108 -1.46 1.97 19.46
CA LEU A 108 -1.04 0.78 18.72
C LEU A 108 -1.91 -0.44 19.03
N GLU A 109 -2.20 -0.67 20.32
CA GLU A 109 -3.06 -1.78 20.75
C GLU A 109 -4.48 -1.61 20.19
N LEU A 110 -5.05 -0.41 20.23
CA LEU A 110 -6.37 -0.13 19.68
C LEU A 110 -6.41 -0.39 18.17
N ILE A 111 -5.49 0.20 17.42
CA ILE A 111 -5.50 0.15 15.96
C ILE A 111 -5.16 -1.25 15.44
N ARG A 112 -4.17 -1.92 16.03
CA ARG A 112 -3.68 -3.21 15.52
C ARG A 112 -4.52 -4.40 15.91
N ASN A 113 -5.36 -4.27 16.93
CA ASN A 113 -6.25 -5.33 17.41
C ASN A 113 -7.70 -5.17 16.93
N THR A 114 -8.00 -4.16 16.09
CA THR A 114 -9.32 -3.96 15.51
C THR A 114 -9.26 -3.98 13.96
N PRO A 115 -10.27 -4.57 13.28
CA PRO A 115 -10.29 -4.56 11.81
C PRO A 115 -10.43 -3.14 11.24
N LEU A 116 -9.71 -2.83 10.16
CA LEU A 116 -9.78 -1.54 9.46
C LEU A 116 -11.22 -1.14 9.10
N LEU A 117 -12.04 -2.09 8.62
CA LEU A 117 -13.43 -1.84 8.27
C LEU A 117 -14.25 -1.32 9.46
N ILE A 118 -14.04 -1.91 10.64
CA ILE A 118 -14.74 -1.47 11.85
C ILE A 118 -14.26 -0.10 12.30
N GLN A 119 -12.95 0.16 12.20
CA GLN A 119 -12.40 1.50 12.47
C GLN A 119 -13.02 2.54 11.54
N LEU A 120 -13.16 2.23 10.24
CA LEU A 120 -13.77 3.13 9.27
C LEU A 120 -15.24 3.42 9.62
N TYR A 121 -16.01 2.42 10.02
CA TYR A 121 -17.39 2.61 10.45
C TYR A 121 -17.48 3.48 11.72
N VAL A 122 -16.67 3.23 12.73
CA VAL A 122 -16.64 4.04 13.94
C VAL A 122 -16.22 5.48 13.62
N MET A 123 -15.18 5.64 12.79
CA MET A 123 -14.74 6.96 12.37
C MET A 123 -15.82 7.71 11.58
N TYR A 124 -16.52 7.05 10.68
CA TYR A 124 -17.50 7.68 9.81
C TYR A 124 -18.86 7.92 10.49
N PHE A 125 -19.41 6.92 11.17
CA PHE A 125 -20.75 7.02 11.75
C PHE A 125 -20.78 7.60 13.17
N VAL A 126 -19.65 7.57 13.90
CA VAL A 126 -19.60 8.06 15.28
C VAL A 126 -18.74 9.31 15.39
N LEU A 127 -17.46 9.24 15.03
CA LEU A 127 -16.53 10.35 15.25
C LEU A 127 -16.68 11.47 14.21
N GLY A 128 -16.93 11.14 12.94
CA GLY A 128 -17.10 12.11 11.87
C GLY A 128 -18.17 13.14 12.16
N PRO A 129 -19.42 12.74 12.49
CA PRO A 129 -20.48 13.66 12.88
C PRO A 129 -20.14 14.51 14.12
N ILE A 130 -19.50 13.93 15.14
CA ILE A 130 -19.09 14.64 16.36
C ILE A 130 -18.04 15.72 16.04
N LEU A 131 -17.12 15.43 15.11
CA LEU A 131 -16.02 16.32 14.73
C LEU A 131 -16.37 17.24 13.56
N GLY A 132 -17.54 17.09 12.95
CA GLY A 132 -17.95 17.85 11.76
C GLY A 132 -17.15 17.47 10.50
N TRP A 133 -16.65 16.23 10.43
CA TRP A 133 -15.84 15.75 9.29
C TRP A 133 -16.72 15.17 8.18
N GLY A 134 -16.40 15.56 6.94
CA GLY A 134 -17.00 14.93 5.75
C GLY A 134 -16.43 13.53 5.47
N GLN A 135 -17.03 12.84 4.52
CA GLN A 135 -16.66 11.46 4.12
C GLN A 135 -15.16 11.33 3.80
N THR A 136 -14.66 12.19 2.91
CA THR A 136 -13.26 12.12 2.43
C THR A 136 -12.27 12.38 3.57
N THR A 137 -12.53 13.41 4.39
CA THR A 137 -11.67 13.70 5.55
C THR A 137 -11.63 12.54 6.52
N THR A 138 -12.77 11.93 6.80
CA THR A 138 -12.89 10.78 7.70
C THR A 138 -12.13 9.55 7.14
N ALA A 139 -12.26 9.28 5.84
CA ALA A 139 -11.55 8.20 5.17
C ALA A 139 -10.03 8.40 5.23
N ILE A 140 -9.54 9.60 4.92
CA ILE A 140 -8.12 9.94 4.97
C ILE A 140 -7.60 9.79 6.39
N ALA A 141 -8.31 10.30 7.39
CA ALA A 141 -7.90 10.20 8.80
C ALA A 141 -7.87 8.74 9.29
N CYS A 142 -8.87 7.93 8.91
CA CYS A 142 -8.95 6.53 9.27
C CYS A 142 -7.79 5.72 8.66
N LEU A 143 -7.58 5.85 7.34
CA LEU A 143 -6.49 5.17 6.63
C LEU A 143 -5.13 5.59 7.19
N ALA A 144 -4.94 6.88 7.45
CA ALA A 144 -3.72 7.41 8.01
C ALA A 144 -3.47 6.91 9.45
N ALA A 145 -4.49 6.85 10.29
CA ALA A 145 -4.38 6.29 11.62
C ALA A 145 -4.07 4.80 11.58
N PHE A 146 -4.74 4.04 10.71
CA PHE A 146 -4.48 2.62 10.56
C PHE A 146 -3.04 2.36 10.11
N GLN A 147 -2.64 2.93 8.98
CA GLN A 147 -1.33 2.71 8.39
C GLN A 147 -0.21 3.32 9.23
N GLY A 148 -0.48 4.42 9.94
CA GLY A 148 0.46 5.09 10.86
C GLY A 148 0.92 4.19 12.00
N ALA A 149 0.05 3.30 12.49
CA ALA A 149 0.41 2.32 13.51
C ALA A 149 1.49 1.34 13.00
N TYR A 150 1.39 0.86 11.78
CA TYR A 150 2.39 -0.02 11.16
C TYR A 150 3.66 0.75 10.78
N THR A 151 3.51 1.92 10.19
CA THR A 151 4.63 2.81 9.82
C THR A 151 5.47 3.22 11.05
N SER A 152 4.84 3.37 12.22
CA SER A 152 5.57 3.68 13.46
C SER A 152 6.58 2.59 13.86
N GLU A 153 6.27 1.33 13.56
CA GLU A 153 7.22 0.22 13.78
C GLU A 153 8.39 0.28 12.80
N ILE A 154 8.16 0.69 11.57
CA ILE A 154 9.23 0.86 10.58
C ILE A 154 10.20 1.95 11.04
N PHE A 155 9.68 3.10 11.48
CA PHE A 155 10.51 4.17 12.06
C PHE A 155 11.29 3.69 13.28
N ARG A 156 10.62 3.01 14.21
CA ARG A 156 11.27 2.48 15.42
C ARG A 156 12.35 1.44 15.08
N ALA A 157 12.05 0.51 14.19
CA ALA A 157 12.98 -0.55 13.79
C ALA A 157 14.18 0.03 13.04
N GLY A 158 13.97 0.99 12.15
CA GLY A 158 15.05 1.64 11.40
C GLY A 158 16.02 2.39 12.31
N LEU A 159 15.50 3.09 13.33
CA LEU A 159 16.34 3.75 14.34
C LEU A 159 17.10 2.74 15.21
N ALA A 160 16.43 1.64 15.61
CA ALA A 160 17.04 0.61 16.44
C ALA A 160 18.06 -0.27 15.70
N ALA A 161 18.03 -0.29 14.37
CA ALA A 161 18.94 -1.08 13.54
C ALA A 161 20.36 -0.49 13.45
N ILE A 162 20.59 0.73 13.89
CA ILE A 162 21.92 1.36 13.86
C ILE A 162 22.77 0.80 15.01
N PRO A 163 23.89 0.14 14.68
CA PRO A 163 24.80 -0.39 15.69
C PRO A 163 25.36 0.74 16.59
N ARG A 164 25.45 0.50 17.88
CA ARG A 164 26.01 1.46 18.84
C ARG A 164 27.43 1.91 18.45
N GLY A 165 28.24 1.03 17.91
CA GLY A 165 29.58 1.36 17.43
C GLY A 165 29.63 2.46 16.35
N GLN A 166 28.55 2.69 15.58
CA GLN A 166 28.47 3.81 14.64
C GLN A 166 28.34 5.15 15.38
N VAL A 167 27.58 5.16 16.48
CA VAL A 167 27.43 6.35 17.34
C VAL A 167 28.75 6.64 18.04
N GLU A 168 29.38 5.63 18.65
CA GLU A 168 30.67 5.73 19.36
C GLU A 168 31.82 6.14 18.44
N ALA A 169 31.84 5.63 17.20
CA ALA A 169 32.83 6.04 16.19
C ALA A 169 32.71 7.54 15.83
N GLY A 170 31.48 8.03 15.65
CA GLY A 170 31.25 9.47 15.42
C GLY A 170 31.69 10.34 16.60
N GLU A 171 31.40 9.92 17.82
CA GLU A 171 31.84 10.61 19.04
C GLU A 171 33.36 10.60 19.18
N SER A 172 34.02 9.49 18.83
CA SER A 172 35.49 9.38 18.85
C SER A 172 36.18 10.30 17.83
N LEU A 173 35.49 10.65 16.74
CA LEU A 173 35.94 11.64 15.75
C LEU A 173 35.65 13.10 16.17
N GLY A 174 35.11 13.30 17.37
CA GLY A 174 34.79 14.63 17.90
C GLY A 174 33.53 15.26 17.32
N LEU A 175 32.67 14.47 16.66
CA LEU A 175 31.40 14.98 16.15
C LEU A 175 30.45 15.36 17.30
N SER A 176 29.79 16.50 17.18
CA SER A 176 28.70 16.84 18.08
C SER A 176 27.57 15.84 17.94
N ARG A 177 26.69 15.73 18.94
CA ARG A 177 25.50 14.84 18.87
C ARG A 177 24.65 15.12 17.63
N VAL A 178 24.50 16.39 17.28
CA VAL A 178 23.71 16.81 16.10
C VAL A 178 24.40 16.38 14.81
N ASP A 179 25.72 16.59 14.71
CA ASP A 179 26.49 16.21 13.53
C ASP A 179 26.54 14.68 13.36
N ASN A 180 26.72 13.95 14.45
CA ASN A 180 26.69 12.49 14.43
C ASN A 180 25.34 11.98 13.95
N TYR A 181 24.23 12.57 14.44
CA TYR A 181 22.90 12.23 13.97
C TYR A 181 22.71 12.57 12.49
N ARG A 182 23.13 13.76 12.06
CA ARG A 182 22.92 14.28 10.72
C ARG A 182 23.76 13.56 9.65
N TYR A 183 25.04 13.30 9.95
CA TYR A 183 25.99 12.78 8.97
C TYR A 183 26.24 11.27 9.05
N VAL A 184 26.01 10.65 10.21
CA VAL A 184 26.26 9.21 10.41
C VAL A 184 24.97 8.42 10.52
N ILE A 185 24.08 8.81 11.45
CA ILE A 185 22.91 8.00 11.79
C ILE A 185 21.79 8.17 10.77
N LEU A 186 21.35 9.41 10.51
CA LEU A 186 20.16 9.70 9.68
C LEU A 186 20.26 9.16 8.25
N PRO A 187 21.42 9.26 7.55
CA PRO A 187 21.54 8.67 6.20
C PRO A 187 21.37 7.14 6.20
N GLN A 188 21.87 6.45 7.21
CA GLN A 188 21.74 5.00 7.36
C GLN A 188 20.30 4.61 7.70
N VAL A 189 19.69 5.32 8.64
CA VAL A 189 18.29 5.13 9.05
C VAL A 189 17.36 5.28 7.84
N LEU A 190 17.48 6.37 7.08
CA LEU A 190 16.66 6.62 5.90
C LEU A 190 16.83 5.50 4.85
N ARG A 191 18.06 5.03 4.61
CA ARG A 191 18.33 3.95 3.68
C ARG A 191 17.62 2.65 4.10
N ASN A 192 17.63 2.33 5.40
CA ASN A 192 17.00 1.12 5.94
C ASN A 192 15.47 1.19 5.97
N MET A 193 14.91 2.40 6.13
CA MET A 193 13.45 2.61 6.21
C MET A 193 12.76 2.71 4.85
N LEU A 194 13.45 3.19 3.82
CA LEU A 194 12.82 3.45 2.52
C LEU A 194 12.12 2.23 1.91
N PRO A 195 12.73 1.03 1.83
CA PRO A 195 12.05 -0.13 1.26
C PRO A 195 10.74 -0.50 1.98
N PRO A 196 10.72 -0.67 3.33
CA PRO A 196 9.47 -0.95 4.00
C PRO A 196 8.45 0.20 3.91
N LEU A 197 8.87 1.49 3.93
CA LEU A 197 7.95 2.62 3.74
C LEU A 197 7.31 2.62 2.34
N THR A 198 8.05 2.21 1.33
CA THR A 198 7.50 2.09 -0.03
C THR A 198 6.46 0.97 -0.10
N ASN A 199 6.71 -0.17 0.55
CA ASN A 199 5.73 -1.24 0.65
C ASN A 199 4.46 -0.79 1.37
N GLU A 200 4.57 0.06 2.40
CA GLU A 200 3.43 0.67 3.08
C GLU A 200 2.64 1.60 2.15
N ALA A 201 3.31 2.40 1.31
CA ALA A 201 2.64 3.25 0.33
C ALA A 201 1.82 2.42 -0.69
N VAL A 202 2.38 1.32 -1.21
CA VAL A 202 1.66 0.39 -2.09
C VAL A 202 0.50 -0.28 -1.37
N SER A 203 0.69 -0.67 -0.10
CA SER A 203 -0.36 -1.27 0.73
C SER A 203 -1.50 -0.31 0.99
N LEU A 204 -1.20 0.98 1.18
CA LEU A 204 -2.20 2.03 1.38
C LEU A 204 -3.12 2.18 0.15
N VAL A 205 -2.57 2.17 -1.08
CA VAL A 205 -3.38 2.19 -2.31
C VAL A 205 -4.35 1.01 -2.39
N LYS A 206 -3.92 -0.18 -1.98
CA LYS A 206 -4.80 -1.36 -1.93
C LYS A 206 -5.86 -1.23 -0.83
N ASN A 207 -5.45 -0.79 0.35
CA ASN A 207 -6.36 -0.63 1.49
C ASN A 207 -7.36 0.50 1.29
N SER A 208 -7.06 1.49 0.42
CA SER A 208 -8.00 2.58 0.13
C SER A 208 -9.31 2.09 -0.51
N SER A 209 -9.32 0.93 -1.17
CA SER A 209 -10.55 0.33 -1.70
C SER A 209 -11.66 0.12 -0.65
N ILE A 210 -11.30 0.08 0.64
CA ILE A 210 -12.26 -0.07 1.73
C ILE A 210 -13.17 1.16 1.88
N VAL A 211 -12.75 2.35 1.42
CA VAL A 211 -13.56 3.57 1.52
C VAL A 211 -14.83 3.51 0.69
N SER A 212 -14.90 2.56 -0.24
CA SER A 212 -16.09 2.27 -1.04
C SER A 212 -17.32 1.93 -0.18
N VAL A 213 -17.13 1.40 1.05
CA VAL A 213 -18.23 1.03 1.94
C VAL A 213 -18.95 2.22 2.56
N ILE A 214 -18.32 3.41 2.54
CA ILE A 214 -18.92 4.67 2.98
C ILE A 214 -19.29 5.58 1.81
N ALA A 215 -19.53 5.01 0.64
CA ALA A 215 -20.01 5.68 -0.58
C ALA A 215 -19.09 6.81 -1.11
N ILE A 216 -17.79 6.71 -0.92
CA ILE A 216 -16.83 7.52 -1.66
C ILE A 216 -16.72 6.97 -3.08
N PHE A 217 -16.74 7.84 -4.09
CA PHE A 217 -16.68 7.45 -5.50
C PHE A 217 -15.26 7.13 -5.94
N ASP A 218 -14.61 6.20 -5.23
CA ASP A 218 -13.33 5.61 -5.60
C ASP A 218 -13.47 4.61 -6.76
N LEU A 219 -12.36 4.04 -7.23
CA LEU A 219 -12.36 3.06 -8.32
C LEU A 219 -13.29 1.87 -8.04
N THR A 220 -13.35 1.37 -6.80
CA THR A 220 -14.19 0.24 -6.40
C THR A 220 -15.67 0.61 -6.43
N THR A 221 -16.03 1.79 -5.94
CA THR A 221 -17.42 2.29 -5.97
C THR A 221 -17.88 2.53 -7.40
N GLN A 222 -17.04 3.14 -8.24
CA GLN A 222 -17.36 3.33 -9.65
C GLN A 222 -17.59 2.00 -10.38
N GLY A 223 -16.72 1.00 -10.12
CA GLY A 223 -16.95 -0.35 -10.65
C GLY A 223 -18.28 -0.93 -10.22
N ARG A 224 -18.64 -0.80 -8.93
CA ARG A 224 -19.92 -1.30 -8.39
C ARG A 224 -21.12 -0.58 -9.00
N ASN A 225 -21.06 0.74 -9.18
CA ASN A 225 -22.12 1.51 -9.81
C ASN A 225 -22.32 1.08 -11.28
N LEU A 226 -21.22 0.95 -12.04
CA LEU A 226 -21.28 0.48 -13.42
C LEU A 226 -21.90 -0.92 -13.52
N ILE A 227 -21.62 -1.83 -12.58
CA ILE A 227 -22.24 -3.15 -12.55
C ILE A 227 -23.74 -3.04 -12.27
N ALA A 228 -24.16 -2.16 -11.37
CA ALA A 228 -25.57 -1.95 -11.08
C ALA A 228 -26.35 -1.43 -12.30
N ASP A 229 -25.70 -0.58 -13.12
CA ASP A 229 -26.32 0.03 -14.31
C ASP A 229 -26.25 -0.88 -15.56
N THR A 230 -25.23 -1.72 -15.68
CA THR A 230 -24.92 -2.43 -16.94
C THR A 230 -25.00 -3.96 -16.83
N PHE A 231 -24.99 -4.50 -15.63
CA PHE A 231 -24.90 -5.93 -15.32
C PHE A 231 -23.63 -6.63 -15.83
N LEU A 232 -22.58 -5.86 -16.23
CA LEU A 232 -21.30 -6.38 -16.71
C LEU A 232 -20.35 -6.75 -15.57
N THR A 233 -20.77 -7.70 -14.73
CA THR A 233 -20.08 -8.03 -13.47
C THR A 233 -18.65 -8.51 -13.71
N PHE A 234 -18.43 -9.38 -14.66
CA PHE A 234 -17.11 -9.98 -14.92
C PHE A 234 -16.15 -8.99 -15.54
N GLU A 235 -16.57 -8.30 -16.60
CA GLU A 235 -15.75 -7.33 -17.31
C GLU A 235 -15.31 -6.20 -16.36
N ILE A 236 -16.24 -5.65 -15.60
CA ILE A 236 -15.95 -4.54 -14.71
C ILE A 236 -15.01 -4.96 -13.57
N TRP A 237 -15.30 -6.07 -12.86
CA TRP A 237 -14.41 -6.49 -11.77
C TRP A 237 -13.03 -6.89 -12.24
N LEU A 238 -12.91 -7.54 -13.40
CA LEU A 238 -11.61 -7.87 -13.99
C LEU A 238 -10.86 -6.60 -14.42
N THR A 239 -11.56 -5.60 -14.96
CA THR A 239 -10.96 -4.30 -15.31
C THR A 239 -10.49 -3.54 -14.07
N VAL A 240 -11.31 -3.45 -13.03
CA VAL A 240 -10.96 -2.83 -11.75
C VAL A 240 -9.74 -3.53 -11.13
N ALA A 241 -9.73 -4.86 -11.13
CA ALA A 241 -8.58 -5.63 -10.64
C ALA A 241 -7.31 -5.38 -11.47
N ALA A 242 -7.44 -5.30 -12.82
CA ALA A 242 -6.33 -4.99 -13.70
C ALA A 242 -5.77 -3.59 -13.48
N ILE A 243 -6.63 -2.58 -13.24
CA ILE A 243 -6.21 -1.21 -12.93
C ILE A 243 -5.46 -1.17 -11.60
N TYR A 244 -5.99 -1.78 -10.52
CA TYR A 244 -5.28 -1.88 -9.24
C TYR A 244 -3.93 -2.57 -9.39
N LEU A 245 -3.88 -3.68 -10.13
CA LEU A 245 -2.64 -4.41 -10.40
C LEU A 245 -1.64 -3.54 -11.15
N ALA A 246 -2.05 -2.87 -12.22
CA ALA A 246 -1.18 -1.98 -13.02
C ALA A 246 -0.58 -0.85 -12.15
N VAL A 247 -1.42 -0.18 -11.35
CA VAL A 247 -0.98 0.92 -10.46
C VAL A 247 -0.02 0.40 -9.39
N THR A 248 -0.35 -0.71 -8.72
CA THR A 248 0.50 -1.26 -7.65
C THR A 248 1.81 -1.81 -8.19
N LEU A 249 1.82 -2.43 -9.37
CA LEU A 249 3.05 -2.85 -10.05
C LEU A 249 3.90 -1.65 -10.50
N ALA A 250 3.28 -0.59 -11.04
CA ALA A 250 3.99 0.63 -11.42
C ALA A 250 4.66 1.28 -10.20
N LEU A 251 3.93 1.41 -9.09
CA LEU A 251 4.49 1.94 -7.84
C LEU A 251 5.60 1.06 -7.29
N SER A 252 5.42 -0.26 -7.25
CA SER A 252 6.43 -1.20 -6.73
C SER A 252 7.69 -1.21 -7.59
N THR A 253 7.55 -1.15 -8.92
CA THR A 253 8.71 -1.11 -9.83
C THR A 253 9.44 0.22 -9.75
N ALA A 254 8.73 1.34 -9.68
CA ALA A 254 9.33 2.67 -9.49
C ALA A 254 10.14 2.73 -8.19
N ALA A 255 9.59 2.17 -7.11
CA ALA A 255 10.26 2.04 -5.83
C ALA A 255 11.54 1.21 -5.91
N ALA A 256 11.45 -0.01 -6.47
CA ALA A 256 12.60 -0.89 -6.62
C ALA A 256 13.71 -0.27 -7.49
N MET A 257 13.35 0.51 -8.51
CA MET A 257 14.31 1.26 -9.33
C MET A 257 15.00 2.38 -8.53
N ALA A 258 14.23 3.12 -7.71
CA ALA A 258 14.78 4.17 -6.86
C ALA A 258 15.75 3.61 -5.80
N GLU A 259 15.44 2.46 -5.22
CA GLU A 259 16.28 1.75 -4.26
C GLU A 259 17.60 1.28 -4.90
N ARG A 260 17.54 0.65 -6.07
CA ARG A 260 18.74 0.17 -6.80
C ARG A 260 19.70 1.30 -7.15
N ARG A 261 19.19 2.46 -7.60
CA ARG A 261 20.03 3.63 -7.90
C ARG A 261 20.78 4.14 -6.68
N ARG A 262 20.19 4.04 -5.47
CA ARG A 262 20.83 4.46 -4.22
C ARG A 262 21.78 3.42 -3.63
N ALA A 263 21.61 2.14 -3.95
CA ALA A 263 22.51 1.08 -3.51
C ALA A 263 23.80 1.03 -4.33
N GLY A 264 23.82 1.60 -5.55
CA GLY A 264 25.00 1.67 -6.43
C GLY A 264 25.75 3.00 -6.35
N ALA A 265 25.29 3.97 -5.57
CA ALA A 265 25.96 5.23 -5.26
C ALA A 265 26.49 5.21 -3.83
#